data_fb174a7e7543c31d482241b40575c37e
#
_entry.id   fb174a7e7543c31d482241b40575c37e
#
_cell.length_a   1.000
_cell.length_b   1.000
_cell.length_c   1.000
_cell.angle_alpha   90.00
_cell.angle_beta   90.00
_cell.angle_gamma   90.00
#
_symmetry.space_group_name_H-M   'P 1'
#
loop_
_entity.id
_entity.type
_entity.pdbx_description
1 polymer ?
#
loop_
_entity_poly.entity_id
_entity_poly.type
_entity_poly.pdbx_seq_one_letter_code
_entity_poly.pdbx_strand_id
1 'polypeptide(L)'
;IFIMQKEILSFSKMHVEGDQVITATHDELLMKDGRVLKDTMSGLWNVTLGYSNNNIKQSMMNQLVKLPYTSNFSGYHSQTTEMYAEEICKRTNMSRVYFTNSGSAAVETAIKLTGKEIAVCGKHSYHGSTILSSNASDQDINKFWGIQNPMSVHKFEDVDDLISICKGLYDMSFVI
;
A
#
# COMPACT_ATOMS: atom_id res chain seq x y z
N ILE A 1 29.38 16.96 6.37
CA ILE A 1 28.86 17.09 4.96
C ILE A 1 28.80 15.69 4.41
N PHE A 2 27.64 15.06 4.43
CA PHE A 2 27.41 13.79 3.76
C PHE A 2 27.34 14.09 2.26
N ILE A 3 28.31 13.63 1.50
CA ILE A 3 28.19 13.55 0.04
C ILE A 3 27.20 12.42 -0.23
N MET A 4 25.95 12.78 -0.49
CA MET A 4 24.96 11.82 -0.97
C MET A 4 25.45 11.31 -2.34
N GLN A 5 25.89 10.07 -2.39
CA GLN A 5 25.94 9.35 -3.66
C GLN A 5 24.51 9.39 -4.24
N LYS A 6 24.40 9.60 -5.56
CA LYS A 6 23.10 9.66 -6.26
C LYS A 6 22.52 8.25 -6.41
N GLU A 7 22.22 7.61 -5.29
CA GLU A 7 21.63 6.28 -5.27
C GLU A 7 20.21 6.36 -4.75
N ILE A 8 19.29 5.72 -5.47
CA ILE A 8 17.93 5.53 -4.99
C ILE A 8 17.98 4.34 -4.03
N LEU A 9 17.68 4.59 -2.75
CA LEU A 9 17.57 3.51 -1.77
C LEU A 9 16.33 2.66 -2.08
N SER A 10 16.54 1.38 -2.33
CA SER A 10 15.48 0.41 -2.47
C SER A 10 15.06 -0.15 -1.11
N PHE A 11 13.78 -0.39 -0.90
CA PHE A 11 13.27 -1.15 0.24
C PHE A 11 13.71 -2.63 0.23
N SER A 12 14.12 -3.12 -0.92
CA SER A 12 14.66 -4.46 -1.09
C SER A 12 16.15 -4.47 -0.69
N LYS A 13 16.56 -5.50 0.05
CA LYS A 13 17.97 -5.77 0.32
C LYS A 13 18.78 -6.15 -0.94
N MET A 14 18.07 -6.39 -2.05
CA MET A 14 18.68 -6.70 -3.35
C MET A 14 18.90 -5.41 -4.11
N HIS A 15 19.98 -4.72 -3.81
CA HIS A 15 20.48 -3.65 -4.65
C HIS A 15 21.25 -4.27 -5.82
N VAL A 16 20.69 -4.18 -7.01
CA VAL A 16 21.39 -4.55 -8.24
C VAL A 16 21.83 -3.25 -8.91
N GLU A 17 23.13 -2.98 -8.83
CA GLU A 17 23.72 -1.80 -9.45
C GLU A 17 23.46 -1.82 -10.96
N GLY A 18 22.88 -0.78 -11.50
CA GLY A 18 22.74 -0.58 -12.94
C GLY A 18 21.42 -0.96 -13.59
N ASP A 19 20.43 -1.48 -12.86
CA ASP A 19 19.12 -1.84 -13.43
C ASP A 19 18.18 -0.63 -13.56
N GLN A 20 18.47 0.25 -14.52
CA GLN A 20 17.61 1.40 -14.81
C GLN A 20 16.63 1.08 -15.93
N VAL A 21 15.32 1.22 -15.67
CA VAL A 21 14.26 1.13 -16.67
C VAL A 21 14.18 2.46 -17.42
N ILE A 22 14.22 2.42 -18.77
CA ILE A 22 14.10 3.59 -19.63
C ILE A 22 12.65 3.82 -20.06
N THR A 23 11.97 2.75 -20.42
CA THR A 23 10.56 2.78 -20.84
C THR A 23 9.91 1.42 -20.65
N ALA A 24 8.58 1.40 -20.75
CA ALA A 24 7.81 0.17 -20.64
C ALA A 24 6.68 0.15 -21.66
N THR A 25 6.35 -1.04 -22.19
CA THR A 25 5.24 -1.24 -23.13
C THR A 25 4.60 -2.61 -22.89
N HIS A 26 3.28 -2.67 -22.93
CA HIS A 26 2.51 -3.88 -22.61
C HIS A 26 2.94 -4.48 -21.26
N ASP A 27 3.69 -5.57 -21.26
CA ASP A 27 4.24 -6.26 -20.08
C ASP A 27 5.78 -6.31 -20.09
N GLU A 28 6.42 -5.43 -20.87
CA GLU A 28 7.88 -5.41 -21.09
C GLU A 28 8.51 -4.12 -20.58
N LEU A 29 9.69 -4.26 -19.98
CA LEU A 29 10.54 -3.17 -19.51
C LEU A 29 11.79 -3.10 -20.36
N LEU A 30 12.07 -1.95 -20.98
CA LEU A 30 13.34 -1.68 -21.66
C LEU A 30 14.34 -1.11 -20.65
N MET A 31 15.42 -1.83 -20.47
CA MET A 31 16.51 -1.45 -19.55
C MET A 31 17.51 -0.53 -20.25
N LYS A 32 18.26 0.24 -19.47
CA LYS A 32 19.29 1.16 -19.97
C LYS A 32 20.41 0.46 -20.75
N ASP A 33 20.72 -0.77 -20.40
CA ASP A 33 21.73 -1.60 -21.08
C ASP A 33 21.19 -2.30 -22.35
N GLY A 34 19.94 -2.03 -22.74
CA GLY A 34 19.29 -2.59 -23.92
C GLY A 34 18.58 -3.93 -23.70
N ARG A 35 18.66 -4.53 -22.52
CA ARG A 35 17.84 -5.71 -22.19
C ARG A 35 16.36 -5.39 -22.22
N VAL A 36 15.55 -6.34 -22.64
CA VAL A 36 14.08 -6.31 -22.49
C VAL A 36 13.69 -7.36 -21.48
N LEU A 37 13.09 -6.93 -20.38
CA LEU A 37 12.62 -7.81 -19.32
C LEU A 37 11.09 -7.89 -19.34
N LYS A 38 10.54 -9.09 -19.15
CA LYS A 38 9.11 -9.28 -19.00
C LYS A 38 8.70 -9.05 -17.53
N ASP A 39 7.79 -8.11 -17.33
CA ASP A 39 7.25 -7.82 -16.01
C ASP A 39 6.09 -8.75 -15.67
N THR A 40 6.38 -9.84 -14.98
CA THR A 40 5.39 -10.83 -14.55
C THR A 40 4.66 -10.44 -13.27
N MET A 41 5.05 -9.33 -12.63
CA MET A 41 4.44 -8.84 -11.40
C MET A 41 3.59 -7.57 -11.58
N SER A 42 3.42 -7.13 -12.84
CA SER A 42 2.61 -5.94 -13.16
C SER A 42 3.00 -4.70 -12.35
N GLY A 43 4.30 -4.38 -12.29
CA GLY A 43 4.81 -3.26 -11.51
C GLY A 43 4.46 -3.37 -10.02
N LEU A 44 4.59 -4.55 -9.45
CA LEU A 44 4.17 -4.89 -8.09
C LEU A 44 2.66 -4.58 -7.89
N TRP A 45 1.83 -5.15 -8.80
CA TRP A 45 0.35 -5.05 -8.84
C TRP A 45 -0.24 -3.69 -9.21
N ASN A 46 0.58 -2.72 -9.62
CA ASN A 46 0.09 -1.38 -9.93
C ASN A 46 -0.37 -1.21 -11.40
N VAL A 47 0.13 -2.03 -12.32
CA VAL A 47 -0.15 -1.93 -13.77
C VAL A 47 -0.76 -3.21 -14.32
N THR A 48 -1.79 -3.73 -13.66
CA THR A 48 -2.46 -4.99 -14.00
C THR A 48 -3.03 -5.04 -15.43
N LEU A 49 -3.28 -3.88 -16.05
CA LEU A 49 -3.70 -3.74 -17.44
C LEU A 49 -2.53 -3.43 -18.39
N GLY A 50 -1.29 -3.58 -17.91
CA GLY A 50 -0.07 -3.31 -18.65
C GLY A 50 0.27 -1.83 -18.78
N TYR A 51 1.48 -1.57 -19.29
CA TYR A 51 2.05 -0.22 -19.40
C TYR A 51 1.50 0.60 -20.58
N SER A 52 0.80 -0.03 -21.52
CA SER A 52 0.37 0.61 -22.78
C SER A 52 -1.13 0.94 -22.84
N ASN A 53 -1.86 0.92 -21.71
CA ASN A 53 -3.29 1.25 -21.72
C ASN A 53 -3.51 2.74 -21.97
N ASN A 54 -3.83 3.08 -23.22
CA ASN A 54 -4.01 4.47 -23.66
C ASN A 54 -5.24 5.14 -23.03
N ASN A 55 -6.30 4.40 -22.72
CA ASN A 55 -7.49 4.97 -22.09
C ASN A 55 -7.17 5.48 -20.69
N ILE A 56 -6.40 4.71 -19.92
CA ILE A 56 -5.96 5.15 -18.58
C ILE A 56 -5.05 6.37 -18.69
N LYS A 57 -4.03 6.31 -19.55
CA LYS A 57 -3.09 7.41 -19.78
C LYS A 57 -3.82 8.70 -20.15
N GLN A 58 -4.73 8.60 -21.13
CA GLN A 58 -5.49 9.76 -21.59
C GLN A 58 -6.39 10.35 -20.49
N SER A 59 -7.06 9.49 -19.71
CA SER A 59 -7.89 9.93 -18.59
C SER A 59 -7.08 10.67 -17.53
N MET A 60 -5.88 10.15 -17.19
CA MET A 60 -4.96 10.81 -16.26
C MET A 60 -4.48 12.17 -16.79
N MET A 61 -4.11 12.24 -18.07
CA MET A 61 -3.69 13.50 -18.70
C MET A 61 -4.82 14.53 -18.73
N ASN A 62 -6.03 14.13 -19.07
CA ASN A 62 -7.20 15.00 -19.09
C ASN A 62 -7.49 15.55 -17.68
N GLN A 63 -7.41 14.70 -16.66
CA GLN A 63 -7.60 15.15 -15.28
C GLN A 63 -6.50 16.11 -14.82
N LEU A 64 -5.24 15.84 -15.17
CA LEU A 64 -4.11 16.70 -14.85
C LEU A 64 -4.26 18.10 -15.46
N VAL A 65 -4.73 18.18 -16.72
CA VAL A 65 -5.01 19.45 -17.40
C VAL A 65 -6.20 20.17 -16.78
N LYS A 66 -7.27 19.44 -16.43
CA LYS A 66 -8.51 20.03 -15.88
C LYS A 66 -8.32 20.54 -14.46
N LEU A 67 -7.74 19.71 -13.61
CA LEU A 67 -7.53 20.01 -12.18
C LEU A 67 -6.44 19.08 -11.62
N PRO A 68 -5.18 19.54 -11.55
CA PRO A 68 -4.05 18.68 -11.13
C PRO A 68 -4.08 18.37 -9.62
N TYR A 69 -4.65 19.25 -8.82
CA TYR A 69 -4.70 19.13 -7.38
C TYR A 69 -5.87 19.89 -6.78
N THR A 70 -6.47 19.34 -5.73
CA THR A 70 -7.31 20.05 -4.77
C THR A 70 -7.15 19.45 -3.37
N SER A 71 -7.18 20.31 -2.35
CA SER A 71 -7.06 19.86 -0.97
C SER A 71 -8.41 19.39 -0.42
N ASN A 72 -8.48 18.15 0.03
CA ASN A 72 -9.65 17.64 0.75
C ASN A 72 -9.68 18.09 2.23
N PHE A 73 -8.59 18.66 2.72
CA PHE A 73 -8.46 19.08 4.12
C PHE A 73 -9.40 20.22 4.51
N SER A 74 -9.65 21.14 3.58
CA SER A 74 -10.47 22.33 3.81
C SER A 74 -11.94 22.17 3.41
N GLY A 75 -12.43 20.95 3.27
CA GLY A 75 -13.82 20.68 2.87
C GLY A 75 -14.07 20.75 1.36
N TYR A 76 -13.04 20.96 0.55
CA TYR A 76 -13.11 20.88 -0.90
C TYR A 76 -12.76 19.47 -1.37
N HIS A 77 -13.36 19.04 -2.46
CA HIS A 77 -13.01 17.79 -3.14
C HIS A 77 -13.19 17.94 -4.64
N SER A 78 -12.49 17.12 -5.42
CA SER A 78 -12.70 17.10 -6.86
C SER A 78 -13.89 16.23 -7.24
N GLN A 79 -14.56 16.56 -8.32
CA GLN A 79 -15.60 15.72 -8.90
C GLN A 79 -15.14 14.28 -9.12
N THR A 80 -13.90 14.09 -9.58
CA THR A 80 -13.31 12.76 -9.79
C THR A 80 -13.17 11.98 -8.49
N THR A 81 -12.78 12.64 -7.40
CA THR A 81 -12.69 12.01 -6.07
C THR A 81 -14.08 11.56 -5.58
N GLU A 82 -15.09 12.41 -5.76
CA GLU A 82 -16.49 12.09 -5.38
C GLU A 82 -17.02 10.89 -6.15
N MET A 83 -16.94 10.92 -7.47
CA MET A 83 -17.37 9.81 -8.33
C MET A 83 -16.67 8.49 -7.97
N TYR A 84 -15.38 8.55 -7.66
CA TYR A 84 -14.63 7.36 -7.28
C TYR A 84 -15.03 6.84 -5.90
N ALA A 85 -15.30 7.72 -4.93
CA ALA A 85 -15.81 7.36 -3.62
C ALA A 85 -17.18 6.68 -3.72
N GLU A 86 -18.09 7.20 -4.53
CA GLU A 86 -19.42 6.60 -4.79
C GLU A 86 -19.28 5.19 -5.37
N GLU A 87 -18.40 5.01 -6.36
CA GLU A 87 -18.18 3.70 -6.99
C GLU A 87 -17.60 2.68 -5.99
N ILE A 88 -16.64 3.08 -5.13
CA ILE A 88 -16.12 2.22 -4.09
C ILE A 88 -17.20 1.84 -3.08
N CYS A 89 -17.94 2.82 -2.57
CA CYS A 89 -19.03 2.59 -1.62
C CYS A 89 -20.05 1.59 -2.19
N LYS A 90 -20.45 1.76 -3.45
CA LYS A 90 -21.38 0.87 -4.14
C LYS A 90 -20.84 -0.57 -4.23
N ARG A 91 -19.55 -0.75 -4.59
CA ARG A 91 -18.93 -2.08 -4.74
C ARG A 91 -18.70 -2.79 -3.42
N THR A 92 -18.41 -2.05 -2.38
CA THR A 92 -18.08 -2.61 -1.05
C THR A 92 -19.27 -2.67 -0.10
N ASN A 93 -20.41 -2.09 -0.47
CA ASN A 93 -21.56 -1.88 0.40
C ASN A 93 -21.23 -1.08 1.67
N MET A 94 -20.25 -0.18 1.56
CA MET A 94 -19.84 0.74 2.63
C MET A 94 -20.44 2.12 2.42
N SER A 95 -20.63 2.87 3.49
CA SER A 95 -21.25 4.21 3.43
C SER A 95 -20.23 5.34 3.24
N ARG A 96 -18.95 5.10 3.46
CA ARG A 96 -17.90 6.12 3.43
C ARG A 96 -16.58 5.55 2.95
N VAL A 97 -15.75 6.42 2.34
CA VAL A 97 -14.38 6.12 1.92
C VAL A 97 -13.44 7.17 2.50
N TYR A 98 -12.30 6.73 2.99
CA TYR A 98 -11.19 7.57 3.40
C TYR A 98 -10.00 7.30 2.47
N PHE A 99 -9.60 8.29 1.68
CA PHE A 99 -8.47 8.17 0.76
C PHE A 99 -7.16 8.47 1.45
N THR A 100 -6.16 7.65 1.16
CA THR A 100 -4.77 7.82 1.60
C THR A 100 -3.84 7.72 0.40
N ASN A 101 -2.58 8.07 0.59
CA ASN A 101 -1.57 8.04 -0.48
C ASN A 101 -0.83 6.70 -0.61
N SER A 102 -1.13 5.72 0.22
CA SER A 102 -0.56 4.37 0.13
C SER A 102 -1.40 3.34 0.88
N GLY A 103 -1.23 2.04 0.55
CA GLY A 103 -1.82 0.95 1.31
C GLY A 103 -1.36 0.93 2.77
N SER A 104 -0.08 1.20 3.03
CA SER A 104 0.44 1.30 4.41
C SER A 104 -0.27 2.38 5.22
N ALA A 105 -0.50 3.57 4.62
CA ALA A 105 -1.23 4.65 5.27
C ALA A 105 -2.72 4.32 5.45
N ALA A 106 -3.31 3.54 4.53
CA ALA A 106 -4.69 3.08 4.67
C ALA A 106 -4.84 2.13 5.86
N VAL A 107 -3.96 1.13 5.98
CA VAL A 107 -3.93 0.20 7.12
C VAL A 107 -3.64 0.95 8.42
N GLU A 108 -2.65 1.83 8.44
CA GLU A 108 -2.33 2.69 9.59
C GLU A 108 -3.56 3.47 10.09
N THR A 109 -4.31 4.06 9.15
CA THR A 109 -5.53 4.82 9.45
C THR A 109 -6.65 3.90 9.96
N ALA A 110 -6.84 2.75 9.33
CA ALA A 110 -7.83 1.77 9.76
C ALA A 110 -7.57 1.31 11.20
N ILE A 111 -6.33 0.98 11.54
CA ILE A 111 -5.93 0.59 12.89
C ILE A 111 -6.25 1.73 13.88
N LYS A 112 -5.87 2.96 13.58
CA LYS A 112 -6.16 4.12 14.45
C LYS A 112 -7.66 4.33 14.68
N LEU A 113 -8.48 4.09 13.67
CA LEU A 113 -9.94 4.22 13.77
C LEU A 113 -10.57 3.16 14.68
N THR A 114 -9.93 2.01 14.90
CA THR A 114 -10.44 0.99 15.83
C THR A 114 -10.35 1.43 17.30
N GLY A 115 -9.38 2.27 17.63
CA GLY A 115 -9.06 2.64 19.01
C GLY A 115 -8.57 1.47 19.88
N LYS A 116 -8.15 0.35 19.25
CA LYS A 116 -7.71 -0.87 19.95
C LYS A 116 -6.19 -0.98 19.94
N GLU A 117 -5.65 -1.60 20.99
CA GLU A 117 -4.22 -1.80 21.20
C GLU A 117 -3.74 -3.21 20.86
N ILE A 118 -4.66 -4.13 20.56
CA ILE A 118 -4.39 -5.52 20.25
C ILE A 118 -4.83 -5.83 18.83
N ALA A 119 -3.90 -6.27 18.01
CA ALA A 119 -4.18 -6.75 16.65
C ALA A 119 -4.13 -8.28 16.58
N VAL A 120 -5.00 -8.85 15.78
CA VAL A 120 -4.95 -10.27 15.37
C VAL A 120 -4.76 -10.31 13.87
N CYS A 121 -3.67 -10.90 13.39
CA CYS A 121 -3.33 -10.92 11.97
C CYS A 121 -2.80 -12.29 11.51
N GLY A 122 -2.87 -12.55 10.21
CA GLY A 122 -2.32 -13.77 9.63
C GLY A 122 -0.80 -13.86 9.79
N LYS A 123 -0.27 -15.04 10.07
CA LYS A 123 1.16 -15.28 10.34
C LYS A 123 2.08 -14.83 9.19
N HIS A 124 1.64 -14.94 7.94
CA HIS A 124 2.44 -14.59 6.77
C HIS A 124 1.89 -13.36 6.03
N SER A 125 1.12 -12.52 6.72
CA SER A 125 0.51 -11.35 6.13
C SER A 125 1.46 -10.17 6.05
N TYR A 126 1.32 -9.36 5.01
CA TYR A 126 1.97 -8.07 4.87
C TYR A 126 0.91 -6.97 4.85
N HIS A 127 0.99 -6.05 5.80
CA HIS A 127 0.02 -4.96 5.96
C HIS A 127 0.60 -3.57 5.68
N GLY A 128 1.89 -3.49 5.44
CA GLY A 128 2.55 -2.23 5.11
C GLY A 128 3.85 -1.98 5.89
N SER A 129 4.42 -0.80 5.68
CA SER A 129 5.73 -0.39 6.21
C SER A 129 5.70 0.83 7.14
N THR A 130 4.52 1.37 7.47
CA THR A 130 4.37 2.38 8.52
C THR A 130 4.34 1.71 9.92
N ILE A 131 4.41 2.48 10.98
CA ILE A 131 4.65 1.93 12.33
C ILE A 131 3.62 0.87 12.74
N LEU A 132 2.31 1.18 12.65
CA LEU A 132 1.27 0.23 13.04
C LEU A 132 1.09 -0.88 12.00
N SER A 133 1.14 -0.56 10.72
CA SER A 133 1.00 -1.54 9.66
C SER A 133 2.16 -2.55 9.61
N SER A 134 3.39 -2.08 9.88
CA SER A 134 4.56 -2.94 10.02
C SER A 134 4.47 -3.84 11.27
N ASN A 135 4.00 -3.30 12.39
CA ASN A 135 3.80 -4.07 13.62
C ASN A 135 2.81 -5.24 13.41
N ALA A 136 1.75 -5.03 12.59
CA ALA A 136 0.79 -6.06 12.23
C ALA A 136 1.31 -7.05 11.16
N SER A 137 2.41 -6.75 10.47
CA SER A 137 2.98 -7.59 9.41
C SER A 137 3.80 -8.76 9.98
N ASP A 138 4.03 -9.79 9.16
CA ASP A 138 4.92 -10.91 9.52
C ASP A 138 6.37 -10.45 9.62
N GLN A 139 6.81 -9.67 8.62
CA GLN A 139 8.13 -9.04 8.66
C GLN A 139 8.02 -7.73 9.42
N ASP A 140 8.42 -7.76 10.68
CA ASP A 140 8.42 -6.59 11.54
C ASP A 140 9.58 -5.64 11.18
N ILE A 141 9.29 -4.72 10.25
CA ILE A 141 10.24 -3.71 9.79
C ILE A 141 10.61 -2.75 10.93
N ASN A 142 9.72 -2.50 11.88
CA ASN A 142 9.99 -1.65 13.04
C ASN A 142 11.16 -2.21 13.85
N LYS A 143 11.20 -3.52 14.06
CA LYS A 143 12.28 -4.20 14.77
C LYS A 143 13.63 -4.03 14.06
N PHE A 144 13.63 -4.06 12.73
CA PHE A 144 14.84 -3.81 11.94
C PHE A 144 15.40 -2.40 12.15
N TRP A 145 14.51 -1.40 12.30
CA TRP A 145 14.88 -0.01 12.56
C TRP A 145 15.06 0.32 14.05
N GLY A 146 14.94 -0.66 14.95
CA GLY A 146 15.01 -0.44 16.40
C GLY A 146 13.83 0.36 16.97
N ILE A 147 12.70 0.39 16.26
CA ILE A 147 11.48 1.07 16.69
C ILE A 147 10.69 0.12 17.60
N GLN A 148 10.28 0.60 18.75
CA GLN A 148 9.42 -0.17 19.66
C GLN A 148 8.01 -0.30 19.09
N ASN A 149 7.49 -1.53 19.06
CA ASN A 149 6.14 -1.81 18.59
C ASN A 149 5.09 -1.25 19.55
N PRO A 150 4.15 -0.45 19.04
CA PRO A 150 3.14 0.20 19.91
C PRO A 150 1.94 -0.69 20.22
N MET A 151 1.76 -1.84 19.52
CA MET A 151 0.62 -2.75 19.70
C MET A 151 1.09 -4.14 20.09
N SER A 152 0.25 -4.85 20.85
CA SER A 152 0.34 -6.30 21.00
C SER A 152 -0.24 -6.99 19.77
N VAL A 153 0.48 -7.94 19.18
CA VAL A 153 0.06 -8.64 17.96
C VAL A 153 0.01 -10.13 18.21
N HIS A 154 -1.15 -10.72 17.97
CA HIS A 154 -1.37 -12.16 17.95
C HIS A 154 -1.49 -12.64 16.50
N LYS A 155 -0.72 -13.65 16.14
CA LYS A 155 -0.70 -14.20 14.78
C LYS A 155 -1.39 -15.53 14.73
N PHE A 156 -2.28 -15.72 13.76
CA PHE A 156 -2.97 -17.00 13.50
C PHE A 156 -2.45 -17.66 12.23
N GLU A 157 -2.46 -18.99 12.20
CA GLU A 157 -2.08 -19.79 11.05
C GLU A 157 -3.31 -20.26 10.27
N ASP A 158 -4.38 -20.60 10.97
CA ASP A 158 -5.62 -21.10 10.40
C ASP A 158 -6.87 -20.54 11.10
N VAL A 159 -8.04 -20.94 10.65
CA VAL A 159 -9.33 -20.46 11.17
C VAL A 159 -9.58 -20.89 12.60
N ASP A 160 -9.16 -22.10 12.98
CA ASP A 160 -9.38 -22.63 14.33
C ASP A 160 -8.52 -21.88 15.34
N ASP A 161 -7.27 -21.58 14.97
CA ASP A 161 -6.36 -20.73 15.74
C ASP A 161 -6.92 -19.30 15.88
N LEU A 162 -7.40 -18.69 14.79
CA LEU A 162 -8.08 -17.40 14.82
C LEU A 162 -9.25 -17.38 15.81
N ILE A 163 -10.13 -18.40 15.76
CA ILE A 163 -11.28 -18.50 16.66
C ILE A 163 -10.83 -18.61 18.12
N SER A 164 -9.78 -19.40 18.37
CA SER A 164 -9.22 -19.57 19.72
C SER A 164 -8.68 -18.27 20.29
N ILE A 165 -7.89 -17.53 19.51
CA ILE A 165 -7.33 -16.23 19.88
C ILE A 165 -8.46 -15.23 20.16
N CYS A 166 -9.44 -15.11 19.26
CA CYS A 166 -10.53 -14.16 19.39
C CYS A 166 -11.44 -14.43 20.60
N LYS A 167 -11.64 -15.69 21.00
CA LYS A 167 -12.40 -16.03 22.22
C LYS A 167 -11.75 -15.48 23.50
N GLY A 168 -10.41 -15.43 23.53
CA GLY A 168 -9.66 -14.89 24.67
C GLY A 168 -9.54 -13.36 24.70
N LEU A 169 -9.76 -12.70 23.57
CA LEU A 169 -9.51 -11.28 23.36
C LEU A 169 -10.77 -10.47 23.03
N TYR A 170 -11.94 -11.01 23.35
CA TYR A 170 -13.25 -10.41 23.03
C TYR A 170 -13.29 -8.93 23.46
N ASP A 171 -13.74 -8.05 22.56
CA ASP A 171 -13.79 -6.58 22.72
C ASP A 171 -12.46 -5.82 22.88
N MET A 172 -11.31 -6.50 23.03
CA MET A 172 -10.00 -5.85 23.20
C MET A 172 -9.17 -5.79 21.92
N SER A 173 -9.54 -6.55 20.89
CA SER A 173 -8.76 -6.72 19.67
C SER A 173 -9.53 -6.36 18.42
N PHE A 174 -8.79 -6.25 17.31
CA PHE A 174 -9.33 -6.20 15.95
C PHE A 174 -8.57 -7.23 15.09
N VAL A 175 -9.24 -7.73 14.06
CA VAL A 175 -8.66 -8.65 13.07
C VAL A 175 -8.33 -7.89 11.80
N ILE A 176 -7.16 -8.14 11.20
CA ILE A 176 -6.69 -7.51 9.96
C ILE A 176 -6.10 -8.54 9.00
#